data_c14b2bff2ec8ce3f736a3dc199c6434c
#
_entry.id   c14b2bff2ec8ce3f736a3dc199c6434c
#
_cell.length_a   1.000
_cell.length_b   1.000
_cell.length_c   1.000
_cell.angle_alpha   90.00
_cell.angle_beta   90.00
_cell.angle_gamma   90.00
#
_symmetry.space_group_name_H-M   'P 1'
#
loop_
_entity.id
_entity.type
_entity.pdbx_description
1 polymer ?
#
loop_
_entity_poly.entity_id
_entity_poly.type
_entity_poly.pdbx_seq_one_letter_code
_entity_poly.pdbx_strand_id
1 'polypeptide(L)'
;MSGDDHTHRPVHGTAAGGAYVALPPTAVDAAPSGPVRLLVAWPGFDPPRTASALAAAMPMTGVPVWRVYLDLPGHAAEHAPGGLGSGAILETAAIEAYCAAVEGAAERLPEALAEIRRHLGIPDGPVALAGFSAGGAAALLAAARGAVPVASLALVAPVVAPARAARAVEKRSGRDRSWTEQAAALADRLDLGTVAADLAGRDVATLLIGGAKDRVVPAREITSLRDVLRRHDTGPVEAATFRMGHALAAEPGTEARPPITEAVRVDGVLTDWFRDRLALPEPGAEAGTGAEAGAVARPVQDGHGAWSSGDPAETSTDGIPAVGSDPTAAISGAAHPH
;
A
#
# COMPACT_ATOMS: atom_id res chain seq x y z
N MET A 1 2.09 43.57 4.74
CA MET A 1 1.93 42.57 3.67
C MET A 1 2.64 41.31 4.12
N SER A 2 1.96 40.46 4.92
CA SER A 2 2.45 39.13 5.31
C SER A 2 1.73 38.15 4.41
N GLY A 3 2.29 37.91 3.22
CA GLY A 3 1.78 36.96 2.25
C GLY A 3 2.24 35.55 2.62
N ASP A 4 1.29 34.73 2.87
CA ASP A 4 1.17 33.28 2.66
C ASP A 4 2.45 32.40 2.55
N ASP A 5 3.18 32.30 3.65
CA ASP A 5 4.24 31.27 3.80
C ASP A 5 3.65 29.89 4.21
N HIS A 6 2.33 29.74 4.22
CA HIS A 6 1.62 28.51 4.63
C HIS A 6 1.40 27.51 3.49
N THR A 7 1.66 27.88 2.24
CA THR A 7 1.34 27.05 1.07
C THR A 7 2.27 25.85 0.84
N HIS A 8 3.39 25.74 1.56
CA HIS A 8 4.38 24.68 1.31
C HIS A 8 4.68 23.77 2.51
N ARG A 9 4.06 23.99 3.66
CA ARG A 9 4.34 23.21 4.87
C ARG A 9 3.27 22.15 5.12
N PRO A 10 3.65 20.96 5.66
CA PRO A 10 2.69 19.99 6.14
C PRO A 10 1.76 20.60 7.20
N VAL A 11 0.47 20.30 7.10
CA VAL A 11 -0.55 20.69 8.09
C VAL A 11 -0.88 19.45 8.93
N HIS A 12 -0.84 19.59 10.24
CA HIS A 12 -1.22 18.54 11.18
C HIS A 12 -2.55 18.90 11.84
N GLY A 13 -3.40 17.90 12.08
CA GLY A 13 -4.70 18.11 12.70
C GLY A 13 -5.34 16.82 13.15
N THR A 14 -6.60 16.93 13.56
CA THR A 14 -7.47 15.80 13.87
C THR A 14 -8.75 15.92 13.05
N ALA A 15 -9.30 14.79 12.61
CA ALA A 15 -10.57 14.73 11.91
C ALA A 15 -11.29 13.42 12.28
N ALA A 16 -12.58 13.50 12.60
CA ALA A 16 -13.40 12.39 13.09
C ALA A 16 -12.70 11.58 14.21
N GLY A 17 -11.96 12.28 15.10
CA GLY A 17 -11.23 11.70 16.21
C GLY A 17 -9.89 11.01 15.86
N GLY A 18 -9.46 11.02 14.60
CA GLY A 18 -8.16 10.50 14.15
C GLY A 18 -7.17 11.62 13.84
N ALA A 19 -5.88 11.42 14.12
CA ALA A 19 -4.84 12.35 13.70
C ALA A 19 -4.63 12.28 12.18
N TYR A 20 -4.24 13.42 11.57
CA TYR A 20 -3.87 13.46 10.16
C TYR A 20 -2.65 14.36 9.90
N VAL A 21 -1.99 14.05 8.79
CA VAL A 21 -0.97 14.90 8.15
C VAL A 21 -1.45 15.23 6.75
N ALA A 22 -1.52 16.50 6.41
CA ALA A 22 -1.86 16.96 5.06
C ALA A 22 -0.64 17.62 4.40
N LEU A 23 -0.30 17.12 3.21
CA LEU A 23 0.74 17.70 2.36
C LEU A 23 0.06 18.53 1.26
N PRO A 24 0.46 19.80 1.09
CA PRO A 24 -0.13 20.67 0.07
C PRO A 24 0.21 20.20 -1.35
N PRO A 25 -0.54 20.64 -2.38
CA PRO A 25 -0.16 20.42 -3.77
C PRO A 25 1.26 20.91 -4.03
N THR A 26 2.10 20.07 -4.63
CA THR A 26 3.51 20.38 -4.88
C THR A 26 3.88 20.39 -6.36
N ALA A 27 2.92 20.17 -7.24
CA ALA A 27 3.13 20.27 -8.66
C ALA A 27 3.28 21.75 -9.06
N VAL A 28 4.49 22.15 -9.43
CA VAL A 28 4.79 23.50 -9.88
C VAL A 28 4.23 23.72 -11.29
N ASP A 29 4.16 22.64 -12.09
CA ASP A 29 3.84 22.68 -13.51
C ASP A 29 2.52 21.97 -13.88
N ALA A 30 1.72 21.59 -12.90
CA ALA A 30 0.45 20.91 -13.13
C ALA A 30 -0.67 21.44 -12.23
N ALA A 31 -1.73 21.92 -12.82
CA ALA A 31 -2.99 22.23 -12.13
C ALA A 31 -3.83 20.95 -12.02
N PRO A 32 -4.70 20.83 -10.97
CA PRO A 32 -5.60 19.69 -10.89
C PRO A 32 -6.62 19.71 -12.03
N SER A 33 -6.77 18.56 -12.71
CA SER A 33 -7.81 18.33 -13.72
C SER A 33 -9.09 17.83 -13.05
N GLY A 34 -10.24 18.17 -13.64
CA GLY A 34 -11.52 17.71 -13.13
C GLY A 34 -11.83 18.18 -11.70
N PRO A 35 -12.76 17.53 -11.00
CA PRO A 35 -13.28 17.99 -9.70
C PRO A 35 -12.50 17.48 -8.49
N VAL A 36 -11.58 16.52 -8.62
CA VAL A 36 -10.81 15.97 -7.50
C VAL A 36 -9.83 17.02 -6.98
N ARG A 37 -9.86 17.29 -5.68
CA ARG A 37 -8.96 18.23 -4.99
C ARG A 37 -8.24 17.60 -3.81
N LEU A 38 -8.58 16.35 -3.47
CA LEU A 38 -8.15 15.69 -2.27
C LEU A 38 -7.88 14.21 -2.52
N LEU A 39 -6.71 13.77 -2.09
CA LEU A 39 -6.33 12.37 -1.97
C LEU A 39 -6.22 12.03 -0.50
N VAL A 40 -6.90 10.96 -0.05
CA VAL A 40 -6.81 10.45 1.31
C VAL A 40 -6.10 9.11 1.31
N ALA A 41 -5.15 8.93 2.24
CA ALA A 41 -4.37 7.71 2.38
C ALA A 41 -4.34 7.21 3.83
N TRP A 42 -4.37 5.87 4.02
CA TRP A 42 -4.28 5.23 5.33
C TRP A 42 -3.06 4.31 5.43
N PRO A 43 -2.38 4.28 6.61
CA PRO A 43 -1.27 3.39 6.90
C PRO A 43 -1.72 1.94 7.11
N GLY A 44 -0.74 1.06 7.33
CA GLY A 44 -0.96 -0.32 7.70
C GLY A 44 -0.85 -0.60 9.20
N PHE A 45 -1.01 -1.88 9.55
CA PHE A 45 -0.63 -2.44 10.85
C PHE A 45 0.86 -2.84 10.88
N ASP A 46 1.47 -3.05 9.71
CA ASP A 46 2.91 -3.17 9.53
C ASP A 46 3.50 -1.81 9.10
N PRO A 47 4.81 -1.56 9.29
CA PRO A 47 5.41 -0.27 8.94
C PRO A 47 5.22 0.15 7.48
N PRO A 48 4.74 1.37 7.20
CA PRO A 48 4.43 2.50 8.09
C PRO A 48 3.06 2.35 8.79
N ARG A 49 3.00 2.67 10.11
CA ARG A 49 1.84 2.40 10.97
C ARG A 49 1.03 3.64 11.34
N THR A 50 1.54 4.83 11.04
CA THR A 50 0.90 6.11 11.34
C THR A 50 0.80 6.98 10.10
N ALA A 51 -0.09 7.95 10.14
CA ALA A 51 -0.22 8.98 9.12
C ALA A 51 1.12 9.68 8.82
N SER A 52 1.86 10.04 9.86
CA SER A 52 3.17 10.70 9.73
C SER A 52 4.22 9.80 9.09
N ALA A 53 4.26 8.53 9.49
CA ALA A 53 5.19 7.56 8.90
C ALA A 53 4.85 7.25 7.44
N LEU A 54 3.55 7.15 7.11
CA LEU A 54 3.09 6.93 5.73
C LEU A 54 3.40 8.15 4.84
N ALA A 55 3.14 9.37 5.33
CA ALA A 55 3.44 10.60 4.61
C ALA A 55 4.94 10.76 4.31
N ALA A 56 5.81 10.30 5.23
CA ALA A 56 7.25 10.29 5.03
C ALA A 56 7.71 9.18 4.07
N ALA A 57 7.08 8.00 4.12
CA ALA A 57 7.43 6.87 3.26
C ALA A 57 6.94 7.04 1.81
N MET A 58 5.76 7.62 1.63
CA MET A 58 5.10 7.81 0.33
C MET A 58 4.46 9.21 0.25
N PRO A 59 5.27 10.28 0.11
CA PRO A 59 4.77 11.66 0.11
C PRO A 59 4.00 12.03 -1.16
N MET A 60 4.12 11.24 -2.23
CA MET A 60 3.51 11.48 -3.55
C MET A 60 3.75 12.93 -4.03
N THR A 61 5.02 13.35 -3.92
CA THR A 61 5.46 14.70 -4.33
C THR A 61 5.25 14.88 -5.83
N GLY A 62 4.60 15.99 -6.22
CA GLY A 62 4.25 16.24 -7.62
C GLY A 62 2.80 15.92 -7.98
N VAL A 63 2.02 15.33 -7.07
CA VAL A 63 0.56 15.19 -7.25
C VAL A 63 -0.09 16.57 -7.04
N PRO A 64 -0.97 17.04 -7.97
CA PRO A 64 -1.47 18.43 -7.97
C PRO A 64 -2.64 18.70 -7.01
N VAL A 65 -2.91 17.77 -6.08
CA VAL A 65 -3.99 17.89 -5.10
C VAL A 65 -3.46 17.76 -3.68
N TRP A 66 -4.24 18.12 -2.68
CA TRP A 66 -3.93 17.85 -1.29
C TRP A 66 -3.83 16.35 -1.03
N ARG A 67 -2.79 15.91 -0.32
CA ARG A 67 -2.57 14.53 0.09
C ARG A 67 -2.70 14.46 1.61
N VAL A 68 -3.78 13.87 2.07
CA VAL A 68 -4.09 13.74 3.50
C VAL A 68 -3.90 12.30 3.94
N TYR A 69 -3.04 12.12 4.89
CA TYR A 69 -2.75 10.83 5.52
C TYR A 69 -3.48 10.79 6.84
N LEU A 70 -4.39 9.83 7.02
CA LEU A 70 -5.21 9.66 8.22
C LEU A 70 -4.76 8.44 8.99
N ASP A 71 -4.67 8.54 10.32
CA ASP A 71 -4.49 7.36 11.16
C ASP A 71 -5.72 6.44 11.10
N LEU A 72 -5.48 5.13 11.20
CA LEU A 72 -6.56 4.17 11.35
C LEU A 72 -7.19 4.29 12.74
N PRO A 73 -8.53 4.30 12.86
CA PRO A 73 -9.22 4.40 14.15
C PRO A 73 -8.82 3.25 15.08
N GLY A 74 -8.59 3.58 16.38
CA GLY A 74 -8.23 2.58 17.40
C GLY A 74 -6.84 1.99 17.26
N HIS A 75 -6.07 2.39 16.24
CA HIS A 75 -4.69 1.95 16.02
C HIS A 75 -3.72 3.04 16.52
N ALA A 76 -3.79 3.36 17.82
CA ALA A 76 -2.78 4.21 18.45
C ALA A 76 -1.44 3.49 18.46
N ALA A 77 -0.37 4.16 18.01
CA ALA A 77 0.99 3.60 17.90
C ALA A 77 1.50 2.93 19.20
N GLU A 78 1.00 3.39 20.34
CA GLU A 78 1.40 2.91 21.67
C GLU A 78 0.71 1.59 22.09
N HIS A 79 -0.39 1.22 21.45
CA HIS A 79 -1.22 0.06 21.81
C HIS A 79 -1.47 -0.88 20.62
N ALA A 80 -0.82 -0.63 19.49
CA ALA A 80 -0.98 -1.45 18.32
C ALA A 80 -0.52 -2.88 18.63
N PRO A 81 -1.36 -3.91 18.44
CA PRO A 81 -0.87 -5.26 18.36
C PRO A 81 0.26 -5.29 17.32
N GLY A 82 1.27 -6.09 17.54
CA GLY A 82 2.37 -6.23 16.59
C GLY A 82 1.87 -6.40 15.17
N GLY A 83 2.66 -6.01 14.16
CA GLY A 83 2.26 -6.08 12.75
C GLY A 83 1.69 -7.44 12.36
N LEU A 84 0.87 -7.49 11.33
CA LEU A 84 0.22 -8.72 10.86
C LEU A 84 1.24 -9.83 10.59
N GLY A 85 2.43 -9.44 10.11
CA GLY A 85 3.54 -10.36 9.85
C GLY A 85 4.18 -10.98 11.09
N SER A 86 4.01 -10.38 12.27
CA SER A 86 4.58 -10.87 13.54
C SER A 86 3.87 -12.10 14.13
N GLY A 87 2.70 -12.44 13.61
CA GLY A 87 1.82 -13.48 14.15
C GLY A 87 0.70 -12.95 15.04
N ALA A 88 0.64 -11.65 15.32
CA ALA A 88 -0.44 -11.04 16.10
C ALA A 88 -1.82 -11.30 15.47
N ILE A 89 -1.91 -11.35 14.14
CA ILE A 89 -3.15 -11.67 13.43
C ILE A 89 -3.77 -13.03 13.83
N LEU A 90 -3.02 -13.93 14.45
CA LEU A 90 -3.53 -15.21 14.92
C LEU A 90 -4.35 -15.11 16.22
N GLU A 91 -4.25 -14.00 16.93
CA GLU A 91 -4.96 -13.77 18.18
C GLU A 91 -6.32 -13.11 17.93
N THR A 92 -7.36 -13.52 18.70
CA THR A 92 -8.71 -12.96 18.60
C THR A 92 -8.71 -11.43 18.73
N ALA A 93 -8.05 -10.89 19.75
CA ALA A 93 -8.03 -9.44 20.00
C ALA A 93 -7.39 -8.66 18.84
N ALA A 94 -6.37 -9.21 18.20
CA ALA A 94 -5.70 -8.53 17.10
C ALA A 94 -6.54 -8.50 15.82
N ILE A 95 -7.23 -9.60 15.49
CA ILE A 95 -8.12 -9.61 14.32
C ILE A 95 -9.37 -8.75 14.54
N GLU A 96 -9.93 -8.72 15.76
CA GLU A 96 -11.02 -7.83 16.11
C GLU A 96 -10.59 -6.35 16.01
N ALA A 97 -9.41 -5.99 16.50
CA ALA A 97 -8.84 -4.64 16.37
C ALA A 97 -8.62 -4.27 14.90
N TYR A 98 -8.11 -5.20 14.09
CA TYR A 98 -7.96 -5.02 12.65
C TYR A 98 -9.30 -4.72 11.96
N CYS A 99 -10.31 -5.55 12.22
CA CYS A 99 -11.64 -5.38 11.62
C CYS A 99 -12.27 -4.04 12.04
N ALA A 100 -12.19 -3.70 13.33
CA ALA A 100 -12.71 -2.43 13.85
C ALA A 100 -12.01 -1.21 13.23
N ALA A 101 -10.69 -1.27 13.02
CA ALA A 101 -9.94 -0.19 12.41
C ALA A 101 -10.31 0.01 10.92
N VAL A 102 -10.41 -1.07 10.16
CA VAL A 102 -10.77 -1.04 8.73
C VAL A 102 -12.21 -0.55 8.54
N GLU A 103 -13.16 -1.12 9.28
CA GLU A 103 -14.58 -0.71 9.23
C GLU A 103 -14.76 0.73 9.70
N GLY A 104 -14.12 1.10 10.80
CA GLY A 104 -14.18 2.44 11.38
C GLY A 104 -13.55 3.51 10.48
N ALA A 105 -12.48 3.20 9.74
CA ALA A 105 -11.91 4.13 8.78
C ALA A 105 -12.87 4.43 7.61
N ALA A 106 -13.52 3.41 7.07
CA ALA A 106 -14.50 3.57 6.00
C ALA A 106 -15.77 4.30 6.49
N GLU A 107 -16.22 4.03 7.72
CA GLU A 107 -17.41 4.64 8.32
C GLU A 107 -17.23 6.13 8.62
N ARG A 108 -16.05 6.49 9.18
CA ARG A 108 -15.76 7.88 9.57
C ARG A 108 -15.28 8.76 8.42
N LEU A 109 -15.01 8.21 7.24
CA LEU A 109 -14.49 8.98 6.11
C LEU A 109 -15.35 10.20 5.75
N PRO A 110 -16.70 10.14 5.67
CA PRO A 110 -17.51 11.32 5.33
C PRO A 110 -17.34 12.47 6.33
N GLU A 111 -17.34 12.17 7.63
CA GLU A 111 -17.13 13.16 8.69
C GLU A 111 -15.73 13.74 8.64
N ALA A 112 -14.71 12.88 8.52
CA ALA A 112 -13.32 13.30 8.39
C ALA A 112 -13.11 14.23 7.18
N LEU A 113 -13.70 13.90 6.04
CA LEU A 113 -13.62 14.75 4.85
C LEU A 113 -14.26 16.12 5.06
N ALA A 114 -15.43 16.19 5.70
CA ALA A 114 -16.10 17.46 5.98
C ALA A 114 -15.22 18.37 6.87
N GLU A 115 -14.58 17.80 7.90
CA GLU A 115 -13.67 18.53 8.79
C GLU A 115 -12.40 18.98 8.08
N ILE A 116 -11.74 18.08 7.34
CA ILE A 116 -10.51 18.37 6.58
C ILE A 116 -10.76 19.46 5.54
N ARG A 117 -11.84 19.34 4.76
CA ARG A 117 -12.19 20.34 3.75
C ARG A 117 -12.41 21.71 4.34
N ARG A 118 -13.12 21.78 5.45
CA ARG A 118 -13.32 23.03 6.17
C ARG A 118 -12.02 23.63 6.68
N HIS A 119 -11.13 22.78 7.25
CA HIS A 119 -9.84 23.21 7.79
C HIS A 119 -8.88 23.69 6.69
N LEU A 120 -8.82 23.00 5.56
CA LEU A 120 -7.89 23.29 4.46
C LEU A 120 -8.49 24.21 3.38
N GLY A 121 -9.76 24.62 3.50
CA GLY A 121 -10.44 25.44 2.49
C GLY A 121 -10.64 24.69 1.16
N ILE A 122 -10.84 23.38 1.19
CA ILE A 122 -11.00 22.54 -0.01
C ILE A 122 -12.48 22.41 -0.36
N PRO A 123 -12.88 22.69 -1.61
CA PRO A 123 -14.28 22.57 -2.03
C PRO A 123 -14.76 21.10 -1.99
N ASP A 124 -16.09 20.94 -1.91
CA ASP A 124 -16.72 19.64 -2.05
C ASP A 124 -16.48 19.03 -3.43
N GLY A 125 -16.46 17.71 -3.48
CA GLY A 125 -16.22 16.98 -4.72
C GLY A 125 -15.80 15.54 -4.47
N PRO A 126 -15.55 14.76 -5.53
CA PRO A 126 -15.00 13.41 -5.41
C PRO A 126 -13.59 13.44 -4.83
N VAL A 127 -13.17 12.28 -4.31
CA VAL A 127 -11.83 12.10 -3.74
C VAL A 127 -11.08 10.99 -4.48
N ALA A 128 -9.75 11.04 -4.37
CA ALA A 128 -8.91 9.89 -4.63
C ALA A 128 -8.60 9.20 -3.28
N LEU A 129 -8.57 7.88 -3.25
CA LEU A 129 -8.20 7.11 -2.07
C LEU A 129 -6.94 6.31 -2.31
N ALA A 130 -6.12 6.19 -1.28
CA ALA A 130 -4.97 5.30 -1.27
C ALA A 130 -4.86 4.58 0.07
N GLY A 131 -4.14 3.46 0.12
CA GLY A 131 -3.88 2.82 1.38
C GLY A 131 -2.85 1.71 1.28
N PHE A 132 -2.14 1.50 2.38
CA PHE A 132 -1.17 0.43 2.54
C PHE A 132 -1.72 -0.64 3.49
N SER A 133 -1.61 -1.92 3.12
CA SER A 133 -1.97 -3.06 3.96
C SER A 133 -3.42 -2.96 4.50
N ALA A 134 -3.63 -2.80 5.80
CA ALA A 134 -4.94 -2.54 6.42
C ALA A 134 -5.59 -1.26 5.88
N GLY A 135 -4.80 -0.20 5.66
CA GLY A 135 -5.27 1.03 5.03
C GLY A 135 -5.75 0.83 3.60
N GLY A 136 -5.13 -0.10 2.86
CA GLY A 136 -5.61 -0.52 1.54
C GLY A 136 -6.98 -1.21 1.60
N ALA A 137 -7.19 -2.05 2.61
CA ALA A 137 -8.50 -2.66 2.85
C ALA A 137 -9.56 -1.59 3.21
N ALA A 138 -9.20 -0.62 4.06
CA ALA A 138 -10.07 0.49 4.43
C ALA A 138 -10.46 1.36 3.21
N ALA A 139 -9.50 1.65 2.34
CA ALA A 139 -9.72 2.45 1.13
C ALA A 139 -10.70 1.76 0.17
N LEU A 140 -10.53 0.46 -0.08
CA LEU A 140 -11.46 -0.30 -0.93
C LEU A 140 -12.86 -0.40 -0.29
N LEU A 141 -12.93 -0.69 1.00
CA LEU A 141 -14.21 -0.75 1.73
C LEU A 141 -14.94 0.59 1.71
N ALA A 142 -14.22 1.71 1.90
CA ALA A 142 -14.79 3.04 1.83
C ALA A 142 -15.35 3.36 0.43
N ALA A 143 -14.60 3.02 -0.61
CA ALA A 143 -15.06 3.14 -2.00
C ALA A 143 -16.31 2.27 -2.26
N ALA A 144 -16.32 1.02 -1.79
CA ALA A 144 -17.43 0.09 -1.95
C ALA A 144 -18.70 0.54 -1.22
N ARG A 145 -18.59 1.10 -0.02
CA ARG A 145 -19.73 1.67 0.72
C ARG A 145 -20.38 2.85 0.00
N GLY A 146 -19.61 3.60 -0.78
CA GLY A 146 -20.14 4.69 -1.62
C GLY A 146 -20.74 5.86 -0.86
N ALA A 147 -20.37 6.05 0.40
CA ALA A 147 -20.81 7.19 1.21
C ALA A 147 -20.21 8.53 0.72
N VAL A 148 -19.12 8.44 -0.03
CA VAL A 148 -18.48 9.58 -0.72
C VAL A 148 -18.16 9.20 -2.16
N PRO A 149 -18.23 10.14 -3.12
CA PRO A 149 -17.81 9.87 -4.49
C PRO A 149 -16.30 9.63 -4.56
N VAL A 150 -15.88 8.47 -5.07
CA VAL A 150 -14.46 8.10 -5.25
C VAL A 150 -14.16 8.03 -6.74
N ALA A 151 -13.19 8.80 -7.20
CA ALA A 151 -12.77 8.83 -8.61
C ALA A 151 -11.67 7.83 -8.93
N SER A 152 -10.77 7.57 -7.98
CA SER A 152 -9.64 6.68 -8.17
C SER A 152 -9.17 6.06 -6.86
N LEU A 153 -8.56 4.88 -6.95
CA LEU A 153 -8.20 4.04 -5.81
C LEU A 153 -6.82 3.40 -6.02
N ALA A 154 -5.87 3.62 -5.12
CA ALA A 154 -4.56 2.98 -5.16
C ALA A 154 -4.31 2.14 -3.90
N LEU A 155 -4.11 0.84 -4.08
CA LEU A 155 -3.99 -0.14 -2.99
C LEU A 155 -2.60 -0.77 -3.02
N VAL A 156 -1.82 -0.52 -1.97
CA VAL A 156 -0.47 -1.06 -1.83
C VAL A 156 -0.50 -2.21 -0.84
N ALA A 157 -0.20 -3.41 -1.32
CA ALA A 157 -0.22 -4.65 -0.54
C ALA A 157 -1.48 -4.77 0.35
N PRO A 158 -2.71 -4.48 -0.16
CA PRO A 158 -3.92 -4.53 0.66
C PRO A 158 -4.13 -5.92 1.24
N VAL A 159 -4.56 -6.01 2.49
CA VAL A 159 -4.96 -7.30 3.08
C VAL A 159 -6.27 -7.74 2.42
N VAL A 160 -6.16 -8.57 1.38
CA VAL A 160 -7.31 -8.97 0.53
C VAL A 160 -8.33 -9.78 1.32
N ALA A 161 -7.86 -10.70 2.19
CA ALA A 161 -8.72 -11.45 3.09
C ALA A 161 -7.97 -11.76 4.37
N PRO A 162 -8.41 -11.23 5.52
CA PRO A 162 -7.75 -11.47 6.80
C PRO A 162 -7.59 -12.95 7.14
N ALA A 163 -8.61 -13.78 6.84
CA ALA A 163 -8.56 -15.22 7.05
C ALA A 163 -7.47 -15.92 6.21
N ARG A 164 -7.21 -15.44 4.98
CA ARG A 164 -6.12 -15.98 4.14
C ARG A 164 -4.75 -15.50 4.62
N ALA A 165 -4.65 -14.25 5.06
CA ALA A 165 -3.42 -13.73 5.66
C ALA A 165 -3.06 -14.51 6.93
N ALA A 166 -4.03 -14.77 7.82
CA ALA A 166 -3.83 -15.60 9.00
C ALA A 166 -3.33 -17.01 8.66
N ARG A 167 -3.95 -17.68 7.68
CA ARG A 167 -3.48 -19.01 7.21
C ARG A 167 -2.04 -18.99 6.70
N ALA A 168 -1.64 -17.93 6.02
CA ALA A 168 -0.25 -17.80 5.56
C ALA A 168 0.71 -17.65 6.74
N VAL A 169 0.31 -16.97 7.79
CA VAL A 169 1.08 -16.83 9.05
C VAL A 169 1.10 -18.15 9.81
N GLU A 170 -0.04 -18.85 9.99
CA GLU A 170 -0.12 -20.20 10.59
C GLU A 170 0.91 -21.15 9.95
N LYS A 171 0.82 -21.27 8.63
CA LYS A 171 1.72 -22.16 7.87
C LYS A 171 3.20 -21.83 8.06
N ARG A 172 3.54 -20.55 8.22
CA ARG A 172 4.93 -20.11 8.38
C ARG A 172 5.44 -20.28 9.79
N SER A 173 4.60 -19.99 10.80
CA SER A 173 4.97 -19.97 12.21
C SER A 173 4.80 -21.31 12.90
N GLY A 174 4.01 -22.22 12.32
CA GLY A 174 3.59 -23.47 12.97
C GLY A 174 2.64 -23.25 14.16
N ARG A 175 2.08 -22.06 14.31
CA ARG A 175 1.11 -21.68 15.37
C ARG A 175 -0.29 -21.66 14.78
N ASP A 176 -1.24 -22.25 15.45
CA ASP A 176 -2.65 -22.16 15.10
C ASP A 176 -3.25 -20.82 15.58
N ARG A 177 -4.26 -20.32 14.86
CA ARG A 177 -5.02 -19.14 15.29
C ARG A 177 -5.96 -19.49 16.45
N SER A 178 -6.15 -18.55 17.35
CA SER A 178 -7.03 -18.66 18.51
C SER A 178 -8.38 -17.94 18.32
N TRP A 179 -8.82 -17.74 17.08
CA TRP A 179 -10.03 -16.97 16.78
C TRP A 179 -11.29 -17.62 17.32
N THR A 180 -12.15 -16.79 17.95
CA THR A 180 -13.53 -17.14 18.22
C THR A 180 -14.35 -17.21 16.91
N GLU A 181 -15.51 -17.86 16.92
CA GLU A 181 -16.43 -17.82 15.78
C GLU A 181 -16.81 -16.39 15.37
N GLN A 182 -17.03 -15.52 16.36
CA GLN A 182 -17.33 -14.11 16.11
C GLN A 182 -16.19 -13.41 15.39
N ALA A 183 -14.95 -13.59 15.84
CA ALA A 183 -13.78 -13.01 15.21
C ALA A 183 -13.59 -13.53 13.77
N ALA A 184 -13.84 -14.82 13.54
CA ALA A 184 -13.81 -15.41 12.20
C ALA A 184 -14.87 -14.78 11.28
N ALA A 185 -16.10 -14.63 11.76
CA ALA A 185 -17.18 -13.99 11.01
C ALA A 185 -16.89 -12.51 10.70
N LEU A 186 -16.23 -11.77 11.61
CA LEU A 186 -15.75 -10.41 11.36
C LEU A 186 -14.71 -10.38 10.23
N ALA A 187 -13.75 -11.28 10.28
CA ALA A 187 -12.69 -11.39 9.27
C ALA A 187 -13.25 -11.75 7.88
N ASP A 188 -14.23 -12.62 7.82
CA ASP A 188 -14.86 -13.05 6.56
C ASP A 188 -15.66 -11.92 5.89
N ARG A 189 -16.28 -11.02 6.67
CA ARG A 189 -16.95 -9.82 6.12
C ARG A 189 -15.99 -8.84 5.44
N LEU A 190 -14.72 -8.88 5.78
CA LEU A 190 -13.66 -8.06 5.19
C LEU A 190 -12.87 -8.79 4.09
N ASP A 191 -13.44 -9.84 3.48
CA ASP A 191 -12.88 -10.38 2.23
C ASP A 191 -13.12 -9.39 1.10
N LEU A 192 -12.07 -8.70 0.67
CA LEU A 192 -12.12 -7.69 -0.39
C LEU A 192 -12.58 -8.28 -1.73
N GLY A 193 -12.43 -9.59 -1.93
CA GLY A 193 -12.99 -10.27 -3.09
C GLY A 193 -14.52 -10.24 -3.12
N THR A 194 -15.16 -10.26 -1.97
CA THR A 194 -16.61 -10.10 -1.83
C THR A 194 -17.01 -8.63 -1.89
N VAL A 195 -16.30 -7.77 -1.16
CA VAL A 195 -16.56 -6.31 -1.10
C VAL A 195 -16.41 -5.66 -2.48
N ALA A 196 -15.52 -6.15 -3.33
CA ALA A 196 -15.30 -5.62 -4.67
C ALA A 196 -16.57 -5.63 -5.56
N ALA A 197 -17.51 -6.52 -5.31
CA ALA A 197 -18.79 -6.58 -6.04
C ALA A 197 -19.61 -5.27 -5.88
N ASP A 198 -19.50 -4.61 -4.73
CA ASP A 198 -20.22 -3.36 -4.43
C ASP A 198 -19.65 -2.15 -5.20
N LEU A 199 -18.51 -2.31 -5.88
CA LEU A 199 -17.94 -1.30 -6.79
C LEU A 199 -18.46 -1.42 -8.22
N ALA A 200 -19.24 -2.45 -8.55
CA ALA A 200 -19.73 -2.69 -9.91
C ALA A 200 -20.46 -1.45 -10.48
N GLY A 201 -20.08 -1.05 -11.69
CA GLY A 201 -20.69 0.09 -12.39
C GLY A 201 -20.35 1.47 -11.82
N ARG A 202 -19.39 1.61 -10.87
CA ARG A 202 -18.99 2.91 -10.31
C ARG A 202 -17.86 3.59 -11.07
N ASP A 203 -17.24 2.90 -12.02
CA ASP A 203 -16.14 3.40 -12.86
C ASP A 203 -14.96 3.98 -12.04
N VAL A 204 -14.55 3.27 -10.99
CA VAL A 204 -13.42 3.67 -10.14
C VAL A 204 -12.12 3.12 -10.70
N ALA A 205 -11.29 4.00 -11.26
CA ALA A 205 -9.97 3.60 -11.70
C ALA A 205 -9.13 3.07 -10.53
N THR A 206 -8.62 1.84 -10.63
CA THR A 206 -7.94 1.17 -9.52
C THR A 206 -6.52 0.74 -9.88
N LEU A 207 -5.55 1.10 -9.05
CA LEU A 207 -4.18 0.59 -9.08
C LEU A 207 -3.94 -0.38 -7.92
N LEU A 208 -3.42 -1.56 -8.23
CA LEU A 208 -3.01 -2.56 -7.25
C LEU A 208 -1.48 -2.71 -7.28
N ILE A 209 -0.83 -2.60 -6.13
CA ILE A 209 0.62 -2.81 -6.00
C ILE A 209 0.87 -3.96 -5.04
N GLY A 210 1.66 -4.95 -5.45
CA GLY A 210 2.03 -6.12 -4.65
C GLY A 210 3.53 -6.33 -4.52
N GLY A 211 3.94 -7.08 -3.51
CA GLY A 211 5.32 -7.50 -3.28
C GLY A 211 5.56 -8.97 -3.68
N ALA A 212 6.55 -9.22 -4.56
CA ALA A 212 6.94 -10.58 -4.94
C ALA A 212 7.53 -11.39 -3.77
N LYS A 213 8.06 -10.71 -2.75
CA LYS A 213 8.60 -11.30 -1.53
C LYS A 213 7.69 -11.12 -0.31
N ASP A 214 6.47 -10.59 -0.54
CA ASP A 214 5.50 -10.36 0.52
C ASP A 214 5.00 -11.73 1.05
N ARG A 215 5.17 -11.93 2.36
CA ARG A 215 4.77 -13.14 3.06
C ARG A 215 3.50 -12.97 3.90
N VAL A 216 2.98 -11.74 3.97
CA VAL A 216 1.71 -11.40 4.64
C VAL A 216 0.60 -11.39 3.60
N VAL A 217 0.82 -10.65 2.49
CA VAL A 217 -0.08 -10.58 1.33
C VAL A 217 0.67 -11.08 0.10
N PRO A 218 0.67 -12.38 -0.18
CA PRO A 218 1.34 -12.94 -1.35
C PRO A 218 0.84 -12.32 -2.66
N ALA A 219 1.71 -12.16 -3.64
CA ALA A 219 1.41 -11.54 -4.92
C ALA A 219 0.18 -12.16 -5.64
N ARG A 220 -0.09 -13.46 -5.43
CA ARG A 220 -1.30 -14.13 -5.95
C ARG A 220 -2.60 -13.54 -5.42
N GLU A 221 -2.61 -13.00 -4.19
CA GLU A 221 -3.81 -12.35 -3.62
C GLU A 221 -4.13 -11.05 -4.39
N ILE A 222 -3.08 -10.29 -4.75
CA ILE A 222 -3.21 -9.07 -5.56
C ILE A 222 -3.74 -9.42 -6.96
N THR A 223 -3.19 -10.45 -7.58
CA THR A 223 -3.67 -10.94 -8.89
C THR A 223 -5.13 -11.39 -8.80
N SER A 224 -5.49 -12.12 -7.76
CA SER A 224 -6.87 -12.57 -7.53
C SER A 224 -7.83 -11.39 -7.36
N LEU A 225 -7.46 -10.39 -6.57
CA LEU A 225 -8.28 -9.18 -6.39
C LEU A 225 -8.43 -8.39 -7.71
N ARG A 226 -7.36 -8.23 -8.48
CA ARG A 226 -7.42 -7.63 -9.82
C ARG A 226 -8.45 -8.32 -10.71
N ASP A 227 -8.41 -9.65 -10.74
CA ASP A 227 -9.30 -10.44 -11.59
C ASP A 227 -10.75 -10.36 -11.10
N VAL A 228 -10.98 -10.24 -9.80
CA VAL A 228 -12.30 -9.98 -9.23
C VAL A 228 -12.82 -8.60 -9.64
N LEU A 229 -12.05 -7.53 -9.45
CA LEU A 229 -12.44 -6.17 -9.83
C LEU A 229 -12.80 -6.09 -11.33
N ARG A 230 -11.97 -6.70 -12.18
CA ARG A 230 -12.23 -6.74 -13.63
C ARG A 230 -13.52 -7.49 -13.98
N ARG A 231 -13.81 -8.60 -13.30
CA ARG A 231 -15.07 -9.37 -13.54
C ARG A 231 -16.30 -8.59 -13.15
N HIS A 232 -16.22 -7.72 -12.15
CA HIS A 232 -17.33 -6.89 -11.69
C HIS A 232 -17.45 -5.55 -12.44
N ASP A 233 -16.61 -5.30 -13.45
CA ASP A 233 -16.63 -4.05 -14.22
C ASP A 233 -16.61 -2.80 -13.32
N THR A 234 -15.66 -2.77 -12.41
CA THR A 234 -15.54 -1.68 -11.43
C THR A 234 -14.90 -0.41 -11.99
N GLY A 235 -14.38 -0.47 -13.22
CA GLY A 235 -13.58 0.53 -13.91
C GLY A 235 -12.22 0.00 -14.36
N PRO A 236 -11.33 0.85 -14.89
CA PRO A 236 -9.98 0.46 -15.27
C PRO A 236 -9.17 -0.09 -14.09
N VAL A 237 -8.58 -1.28 -14.23
CA VAL A 237 -7.77 -1.92 -13.19
C VAL A 237 -6.37 -2.21 -13.70
N GLU A 238 -5.39 -1.59 -13.06
CA GLU A 238 -3.96 -1.78 -13.29
C GLU A 238 -3.33 -2.53 -12.09
N ALA A 239 -2.27 -3.27 -12.34
CA ALA A 239 -1.52 -3.94 -11.27
C ALA A 239 -0.03 -3.93 -11.56
N ALA A 240 0.76 -3.70 -10.51
CA ALA A 240 2.22 -3.75 -10.54
C ALA A 240 2.74 -4.65 -9.41
N THR A 241 3.85 -5.34 -9.67
CA THR A 241 4.51 -6.18 -8.66
C THR A 241 5.98 -5.79 -8.56
N PHE A 242 6.43 -5.51 -7.34
CA PHE A 242 7.82 -5.15 -7.05
C PHE A 242 8.54 -6.25 -6.28
N ARG A 243 9.86 -6.28 -6.37
CA ARG A 243 10.69 -7.19 -5.58
C ARG A 243 10.83 -6.66 -4.14
N MET A 244 9.73 -6.59 -3.40
CA MET A 244 9.67 -6.09 -2.02
C MET A 244 8.97 -7.08 -1.10
N GLY A 245 9.21 -6.95 0.22
CA GLY A 245 8.43 -7.58 1.28
C GLY A 245 7.14 -6.82 1.58
N HIS A 246 6.54 -7.07 2.76
CA HIS A 246 5.32 -6.40 3.15
C HIS A 246 5.57 -4.97 3.66
N ALA A 247 6.56 -4.78 4.56
CA ALA A 247 6.84 -3.47 5.16
C ALA A 247 7.44 -2.47 4.15
N LEU A 248 7.01 -1.22 4.22
CA LEU A 248 7.49 -0.09 3.43
C LEU A 248 8.21 0.98 4.26
N ALA A 249 8.42 0.73 5.55
CA ALA A 249 9.25 1.53 6.43
C ALA A 249 10.05 0.62 7.36
N ALA A 250 11.10 1.18 7.97
CA ALA A 250 11.84 0.49 9.01
C ALA A 250 11.01 0.43 10.31
N GLU A 251 11.22 -0.60 11.12
CA GLU A 251 10.62 -0.68 12.46
C GLU A 251 11.07 0.50 13.35
N PRO A 252 10.22 0.99 14.25
CA PRO A 252 8.85 0.55 14.54
C PRO A 252 7.79 1.07 13.55
N GLY A 253 8.13 1.96 12.61
CA GLY A 253 7.23 2.50 11.60
C GLY A 253 6.14 3.45 12.12
N THR A 254 6.35 4.03 13.31
CA THR A 254 5.42 4.97 13.97
C THR A 254 5.79 6.43 13.79
N GLU A 255 7.04 6.69 13.45
CA GLU A 255 7.60 8.04 13.25
C GLU A 255 7.92 8.31 11.79
N ALA A 256 7.86 9.58 11.42
CA ALA A 256 8.35 10.04 10.12
C ALA A 256 9.88 9.81 10.03
N ARG A 257 10.29 8.95 9.11
CA ARG A 257 11.70 8.63 8.83
C ARG A 257 11.96 8.66 7.33
N PRO A 258 13.21 8.83 6.89
CA PRO A 258 13.54 8.73 5.48
C PRO A 258 13.02 7.42 4.86
N PRO A 259 12.48 7.47 3.64
CA PRO A 259 11.90 6.29 3.00
C PRO A 259 12.97 5.23 2.70
N ILE A 260 12.59 3.96 2.81
CA ILE A 260 13.40 2.85 2.30
C ILE A 260 13.29 2.76 0.77
N THR A 261 14.23 2.08 0.13
CA THR A 261 14.28 1.96 -1.34
C THR A 261 12.98 1.43 -1.96
N GLU A 262 12.34 0.48 -1.30
CA GLU A 262 11.07 -0.09 -1.74
C GLU A 262 9.94 0.95 -1.71
N ALA A 263 9.87 1.74 -0.64
CA ALA A 263 8.88 2.82 -0.50
C ALA A 263 9.07 3.89 -1.59
N VAL A 264 10.32 4.29 -1.88
CA VAL A 264 10.62 5.25 -2.95
C VAL A 264 10.10 4.76 -4.32
N ARG A 265 10.25 3.48 -4.62
CA ARG A 265 9.76 2.90 -5.87
C ARG A 265 8.22 2.88 -5.94
N VAL A 266 7.58 2.52 -4.85
CA VAL A 266 6.12 2.53 -4.75
C VAL A 266 5.59 3.96 -4.85
N ASP A 267 6.21 4.91 -4.15
CA ASP A 267 5.87 6.33 -4.19
C ASP A 267 5.95 6.90 -5.61
N GLY A 268 7.02 6.57 -6.35
CA GLY A 268 7.17 6.99 -7.76
C GLY A 268 6.00 6.52 -8.63
N VAL A 269 5.63 5.23 -8.55
CA VAL A 269 4.50 4.69 -9.32
C VAL A 269 3.16 5.29 -8.88
N LEU A 270 2.93 5.50 -7.59
CA LEU A 270 1.73 6.18 -7.10
C LEU A 270 1.66 7.61 -7.61
N THR A 271 2.79 8.33 -7.54
CA THR A 271 2.89 9.72 -8.01
C THR A 271 2.56 9.82 -9.48
N ASP A 272 3.19 9.01 -10.34
CA ASP A 272 2.95 9.02 -11.79
C ASP A 272 1.49 8.65 -12.10
N TRP A 273 0.98 7.60 -11.46
CA TRP A 273 -0.38 7.13 -11.70
C TRP A 273 -1.45 8.15 -11.29
N PHE A 274 -1.27 8.84 -10.15
CA PHE A 274 -2.19 9.91 -9.74
C PHE A 274 -2.02 11.18 -10.58
N ARG A 275 -0.79 11.53 -10.99
CA ARG A 275 -0.56 12.67 -11.90
C ARG A 275 -1.28 12.47 -13.22
N ASP A 276 -1.15 11.32 -13.84
CA ASP A 276 -1.81 11.00 -15.11
C ASP A 276 -3.34 11.17 -15.06
N ARG A 277 -3.93 11.02 -13.86
CA ARG A 277 -5.38 11.10 -13.66
C ARG A 277 -5.87 12.41 -13.07
N LEU A 278 -5.04 13.11 -12.34
CA LEU A 278 -5.41 14.29 -11.55
C LEU A 278 -4.78 15.60 -12.06
N ALA A 279 -3.82 15.54 -12.99
CA ALA A 279 -3.18 16.71 -13.56
C ALA A 279 -3.81 17.10 -14.91
N LEU A 280 -3.84 18.41 -15.22
CA LEU A 280 -4.04 18.87 -16.59
C LEU A 280 -2.76 18.60 -17.39
N PRO A 281 -2.86 18.21 -18.68
CA PRO A 281 -1.72 18.30 -19.56
C PRO A 281 -1.18 19.72 -19.60
N GLU A 282 0.13 19.89 -19.69
CA GLU A 282 0.76 21.22 -19.79
C GLU A 282 0.12 22.01 -20.94
N PRO A 283 -0.27 23.30 -20.73
CA PRO A 283 -0.66 24.17 -21.83
C PRO A 283 0.60 24.48 -22.63
N GLY A 284 0.84 23.73 -23.70
CA GLY A 284 2.02 23.85 -24.57
C GLY A 284 2.43 22.57 -25.27
N ALA A 285 1.94 21.41 -24.86
CA ALA A 285 2.00 20.19 -25.68
C ALA A 285 0.95 20.34 -26.79
N GLU A 286 1.20 21.28 -27.71
CA GLU A 286 0.41 21.41 -28.94
C GLU A 286 0.36 20.05 -29.61
N ALA A 287 -0.85 19.56 -29.84
CA ALA A 287 -1.14 18.44 -30.69
C ALA A 287 -0.44 18.69 -32.03
N GLY A 288 0.71 18.06 -32.23
CA GLY A 288 1.30 17.90 -33.54
C GLY A 288 0.22 17.32 -34.44
N THR A 289 -0.23 18.14 -35.37
CA THR A 289 -1.25 17.83 -36.33
C THR A 289 -0.91 16.51 -37.04
N GLY A 290 -1.80 15.54 -36.86
CA GLY A 290 -1.96 14.43 -37.78
C GLY A 290 -1.39 13.11 -37.37
N ALA A 291 -2.22 12.30 -36.71
CA ALA A 291 -2.32 10.87 -36.98
C ALA A 291 -3.56 10.33 -36.24
N GLU A 292 -4.29 9.55 -36.96
CA GLU A 292 -5.54 8.91 -36.60
C GLU A 292 -5.54 8.22 -35.24
N ALA A 293 -6.68 8.32 -34.56
CA ALA A 293 -7.00 7.64 -33.32
C ALA A 293 -6.86 6.12 -33.47
N GLY A 294 -5.70 5.62 -33.04
CA GLY A 294 -5.51 4.23 -32.72
C GLY A 294 -5.25 4.16 -31.21
N ALA A 295 -6.25 3.71 -30.45
CA ALA A 295 -6.08 3.40 -29.03
C ALA A 295 -5.06 2.26 -28.91
N VAL A 296 -3.80 2.62 -28.72
CA VAL A 296 -2.76 1.67 -28.34
C VAL A 296 -2.59 1.79 -26.82
N ALA A 297 -3.27 0.89 -26.13
CA ALA A 297 -2.91 0.57 -24.76
C ALA A 297 -1.41 0.24 -24.74
N ARG A 298 -0.60 1.07 -24.09
CA ARG A 298 0.80 0.72 -23.82
C ARG A 298 0.81 -0.48 -22.89
N PRO A 299 1.38 -1.62 -23.28
CA PRO A 299 1.60 -2.72 -22.36
C PRO A 299 2.65 -2.25 -21.34
N VAL A 300 2.33 -2.35 -20.07
CA VAL A 300 3.32 -2.34 -19.01
C VAL A 300 4.29 -3.47 -19.33
N GLN A 301 5.53 -3.12 -19.63
CA GLN A 301 6.57 -4.10 -19.90
C GLN A 301 6.74 -4.96 -18.64
N ASP A 302 6.29 -6.22 -18.75
CA ASP A 302 6.72 -7.28 -17.86
C ASP A 302 8.23 -7.38 -17.99
N GLY A 303 8.94 -6.89 -16.99
CA GLY A 303 10.39 -6.95 -16.90
C GLY A 303 10.89 -8.38 -16.67
N HIS A 304 10.60 -9.28 -17.58
CA HIS A 304 11.31 -10.53 -17.73
C HIS A 304 12.49 -10.31 -18.66
N GLY A 305 13.58 -9.79 -18.10
CA GLY A 305 14.90 -9.93 -18.71
C GLY A 305 15.26 -11.42 -18.71
N ALA A 306 14.95 -12.08 -19.81
CA ALA A 306 15.50 -13.39 -20.12
C ALA A 306 17.01 -13.22 -20.33
N TRP A 307 17.78 -13.61 -19.34
CA TRP A 307 19.20 -13.89 -19.53
C TRP A 307 19.29 -15.22 -20.29
N SER A 308 19.58 -15.13 -21.58
CA SER A 308 19.98 -16.29 -22.37
C SER A 308 21.31 -16.80 -21.81
N SER A 309 21.29 -18.00 -21.28
CA SER A 309 22.44 -18.80 -21.00
C SER A 309 23.11 -19.15 -22.34
N GLY A 310 24.17 -18.43 -22.67
CA GLY A 310 25.12 -18.86 -23.70
C GLY A 310 25.97 -19.96 -23.13
N ASP A 311 25.90 -21.13 -23.72
CA ASP A 311 26.86 -22.24 -23.55
C ASP A 311 28.25 -21.77 -23.96
N PRO A 312 29.29 -22.00 -23.13
CA PRO A 312 30.64 -22.10 -23.67
C PRO A 312 31.02 -23.57 -23.89
N ALA A 313 31.38 -23.84 -25.12
CA ALA A 313 31.95 -25.07 -25.61
C ALA A 313 33.13 -25.56 -24.77
N GLU A 314 33.19 -26.88 -24.68
CA GLU A 314 34.29 -27.72 -24.18
C GLU A 314 35.67 -27.31 -24.71
N THR A 315 36.66 -27.19 -23.80
CA THR A 315 38.03 -27.63 -24.11
C THR A 315 38.64 -28.31 -22.88
N SER A 316 38.91 -29.57 -23.09
CA SER A 316 39.70 -30.50 -22.28
C SER A 316 41.14 -30.00 -22.12
N THR A 317 41.74 -30.16 -20.97
CA THR A 317 42.96 -31.04 -20.74
C THR A 317 43.56 -30.83 -19.36
N ASP A 318 43.78 -31.99 -18.71
CA ASP A 318 44.89 -32.47 -17.90
C ASP A 318 45.36 -31.74 -16.60
N GLY A 319 45.43 -32.56 -15.56
CA GLY A 319 46.48 -32.42 -14.54
C GLY A 319 46.03 -32.62 -13.07
N ILE A 320 46.02 -33.88 -12.60
CA ILE A 320 46.07 -34.33 -11.19
C ILE A 320 47.47 -34.06 -10.64
N PRO A 321 47.76 -33.82 -9.32
CA PRO A 321 47.56 -34.84 -8.27
C PRO A 321 47.13 -34.33 -6.88
N ALA A 322 46.62 -35.31 -6.13
CA ALA A 322 46.26 -35.32 -4.73
C ALA A 322 47.48 -35.34 -3.78
N VAL A 323 47.33 -34.75 -2.59
CA VAL A 323 47.94 -35.11 -1.30
C VAL A 323 47.06 -34.41 -0.24
N GLY A 324 46.40 -34.97 0.71
CA GLY A 324 46.70 -36.08 1.63
C GLY A 324 46.70 -35.52 3.04
N SER A 325 45.88 -36.15 3.93
CA SER A 325 46.08 -36.23 5.38
C SER A 325 45.35 -35.26 6.33
N ASP A 326 44.30 -35.74 6.93
CA ASP A 326 43.93 -35.64 8.35
C ASP A 326 45.07 -36.13 9.26
N PRO A 327 45.15 -35.89 10.62
CA PRO A 327 44.07 -36.05 11.58
C PRO A 327 44.15 -35.22 12.91
N THR A 328 43.02 -35.25 13.66
CA THR A 328 42.87 -35.32 15.14
C THR A 328 43.75 -34.49 16.08
N ALA A 329 43.09 -33.74 16.99
CA ALA A 329 43.31 -33.89 18.45
C ALA A 329 42.17 -33.16 19.25
N ALA A 330 41.54 -33.98 20.06
CA ALA A 330 40.74 -33.60 21.22
C ALA A 330 41.61 -33.10 22.38
N ILE A 331 41.01 -32.25 23.27
CA ILE A 331 41.26 -32.19 24.74
C ILE A 331 40.22 -31.14 25.24
N SER A 332 39.16 -31.50 25.97
CA SER A 332 38.97 -31.84 27.39
C SER A 332 39.40 -30.79 28.41
N GLY A 333 38.47 -30.38 29.27
CA GLY A 333 38.72 -29.71 30.53
C GLY A 333 37.66 -28.63 30.83
N ALA A 334 36.58 -28.90 31.52
CA ALA A 334 36.28 -29.08 32.93
C ALA A 334 36.09 -27.79 33.74
N ALA A 335 34.83 -27.63 34.22
CA ALA A 335 34.34 -27.32 35.56
C ALA A 335 34.53 -25.95 36.22
N HIS A 336 33.40 -25.23 36.43
CA HIS A 336 32.78 -24.67 37.68
C HIS A 336 33.63 -23.94 38.75
N PRO A 337 33.01 -23.20 39.70
CA PRO A 337 31.87 -22.24 39.76
C PRO A 337 32.24 -21.00 40.59
N HIS A 338 31.44 -19.96 40.47
CA HIS A 338 30.95 -19.15 41.63
C HIS A 338 29.85 -18.24 41.13
#